data_6282ca0eb21ced5bbbe95f19245449ed
#
_entry.id   6282ca0eb21ced5bbbe95f19245449ed
#
_cell.length_a   1.000
_cell.length_b   1.000
_cell.length_c   1.000
_cell.angle_alpha   90.00
_cell.angle_beta   90.00
_cell.angle_gamma   90.00
#
_symmetry.space_group_name_H-M   'P 1'
#
loop_
_entity.id
_entity.type
_entity.pdbx_description
1 polymer ?
#
loop_
_entity_poly.entity_id
_entity_poly.type
_entity_poly.pdbx_seq_one_letter_code
_entity_poly.pdbx_strand_id
1 'polypeptide(L)'
;MKVWNYFASILETYGIRIMVSKINQLRKLVKKGASNEMDYRISKFILHNELTFIEDRHLEDYFLVAHRLVSELKDNKEVLLGPGWGGMISSHICYVLGITNINMHDDPILLWGNGKINPTINIEVDEESYHLVYNKAIELFGFKNVARMPVMNEKNIKKHEFIGTKVNGEKVYLHACALLICLDGVKKHFDVEEVNDENGNKILCVREFVEEYDNTKVLRFNVLQSHILTRIKKIQKLLDNNGKDYPKMYEKNIWNEDYHLFCNGDLDDIPGFDGDNIQEITKKMIQSKGLPYFDRLLIIQGLYSLGECDFLSNKKKTAEYKKKYQLFPFIKLLPYGILYAEDAAWFVHGWIGLTWKQTWQVLQFVFKKKESEAGKLKKIYLRQGIDNGFKEAELVHIWESLFERTPLRSKSHYIGRLYLSIYLARLKHQFPEEFKEIIEKDRRDEGADEEGKEVYYGL
;
A
#
# COMPACT_ATOMS: atom_id res chain seq x y z
N MET A 1 6.24 10.84 44.13
CA MET A 1 6.59 11.92 43.20
C MET A 1 8.09 12.26 43.14
N LYS A 2 8.81 12.45 44.25
CA LYS A 2 10.26 12.77 44.25
C LYS A 2 11.18 11.67 43.68
N VAL A 3 10.88 10.40 43.90
CA VAL A 3 11.65 9.26 43.35
C VAL A 3 11.52 9.14 41.85
N TRP A 4 10.33 9.41 41.26
CA TRP A 4 10.12 9.43 39.82
C TRP A 4 10.86 10.58 39.13
N ASN A 5 10.94 11.75 39.76
CA ASN A 5 11.70 12.88 39.20
C ASN A 5 13.21 12.64 39.21
N TYR A 6 13.74 11.89 40.19
CA TYR A 6 15.16 11.53 40.25
C TYR A 6 15.50 10.48 39.17
N PHE A 7 14.68 9.45 39.01
CA PHE A 7 14.84 8.48 37.92
C PHE A 7 14.68 9.15 36.54
N ALA A 8 13.77 10.07 36.39
CA ALA A 8 13.60 10.85 35.18
C ALA A 8 14.84 11.67 34.81
N SER A 9 15.52 12.28 35.78
CA SER A 9 16.76 13.06 35.52
C SER A 9 17.95 12.17 35.14
N ILE A 10 18.07 10.97 35.68
CA ILE A 10 19.09 10.00 35.30
C ILE A 10 18.85 9.49 33.86
N LEU A 11 17.61 9.20 33.51
CA LEU A 11 17.21 8.73 32.17
C LEU A 11 17.44 9.82 31.10
N GLU A 12 17.26 11.11 31.45
CA GLU A 12 17.59 12.25 30.57
C GLU A 12 19.07 12.30 30.16
N THR A 13 19.93 11.97 31.11
CA THR A 13 21.39 11.98 30.87
C THR A 13 21.83 10.91 29.86
N TYR A 14 21.03 9.86 29.68
CA TYR A 14 21.32 8.72 28.79
C TYR A 14 20.41 8.65 27.55
N GLY A 15 19.67 9.71 27.21
CA GLY A 15 18.78 9.73 26.04
C GLY A 15 17.47 8.93 26.19
N ILE A 16 17.29 8.20 27.29
CA ILE A 16 16.13 7.33 27.52
C ILE A 16 14.85 8.15 27.74
N ARG A 17 14.93 9.34 28.30
CA ARG A 17 13.77 10.22 28.50
C ARG A 17 13.14 10.70 27.18
N ILE A 18 13.98 10.91 26.16
CA ILE A 18 13.48 11.31 24.85
C ILE A 18 12.68 10.16 24.22
N MET A 19 13.12 8.89 24.38
CA MET A 19 12.41 7.73 23.86
C MET A 19 11.07 7.50 24.58
N VAL A 20 11.04 7.54 25.90
CA VAL A 20 9.79 7.45 26.68
C VAL A 20 8.81 8.59 26.34
N SER A 21 9.35 9.77 26.02
CA SER A 21 8.54 10.91 25.55
C SER A 21 7.90 10.64 24.18
N LYS A 22 8.64 10.05 23.23
CA LYS A 22 8.16 9.81 21.86
C LYS A 22 7.05 8.75 21.82
N ILE A 23 7.24 7.63 22.49
CA ILE A 23 6.18 6.60 22.57
C ILE A 23 4.93 7.11 23.29
N ASN A 24 5.08 7.92 24.33
CA ASN A 24 3.95 8.53 25.01
C ASN A 24 3.23 9.57 24.12
N GLN A 25 3.98 10.32 23.32
CA GLN A 25 3.40 11.21 22.32
C GLN A 25 2.61 10.42 21.27
N LEU A 26 3.18 9.34 20.74
CA LEU A 26 2.51 8.47 19.78
C LEU A 26 1.23 7.85 20.37
N ARG A 27 1.30 7.29 21.57
CA ARG A 27 0.15 6.74 22.31
C ARG A 27 -0.96 7.77 22.50
N LYS A 28 -0.61 9.02 22.80
CA LYS A 28 -1.58 10.11 22.97
C LYS A 28 -2.29 10.44 21.65
N LEU A 29 -1.56 10.50 20.54
CA LEU A 29 -2.11 10.74 19.20
C LEU A 29 -3.01 9.59 18.76
N VAL A 30 -2.56 8.34 18.92
CA VAL A 30 -3.34 7.13 18.63
C VAL A 30 -4.65 7.11 19.44
N LYS A 31 -4.60 7.42 20.74
CA LYS A 31 -5.78 7.49 21.59
C LYS A 31 -6.77 8.58 21.11
N LYS A 32 -6.26 9.72 20.67
CA LYS A 32 -7.08 10.82 20.13
C LYS A 32 -7.77 10.39 18.82
N GLY A 33 -7.03 9.76 17.90
CA GLY A 33 -7.59 9.27 16.64
C GLY A 33 -8.62 8.15 16.83
N ALA A 34 -8.32 7.18 17.70
CA ALA A 34 -9.20 6.04 17.98
C ALA A 34 -10.51 6.40 18.69
N SER A 35 -10.60 7.55 19.39
CA SER A 35 -11.81 7.97 20.11
C SER A 35 -13.02 8.22 19.21
N ASN A 36 -12.82 8.32 17.90
CA ASN A 36 -13.85 8.59 16.90
C ASN A 36 -14.37 7.31 16.20
N GLU A 37 -13.89 6.12 16.56
CA GLU A 37 -14.26 4.86 15.89
C GLU A 37 -15.34 4.08 16.65
N MET A 38 -16.33 3.55 15.89
CA MET A 38 -17.51 2.88 16.45
C MET A 38 -17.24 1.50 17.08
N ASP A 39 -16.13 0.82 16.78
CA ASP A 39 -15.80 -0.51 17.33
C ASP A 39 -14.52 -0.50 18.19
N TYR A 40 -14.59 0.22 19.28
CA TYR A 40 -13.48 0.47 20.20
C TYR A 40 -12.84 -0.80 20.79
N ARG A 41 -13.54 -1.93 20.87
CA ARG A 41 -13.01 -3.11 21.57
C ARG A 41 -12.04 -3.92 20.74
N ILE A 42 -12.36 -4.18 19.48
CA ILE A 42 -11.49 -4.90 18.54
C ILE A 42 -10.29 -4.02 18.18
N SER A 43 -10.54 -2.74 17.87
CA SER A 43 -9.50 -1.75 17.60
C SER A 43 -8.49 -1.63 18.74
N LYS A 44 -8.91 -1.72 20.01
CA LYS A 44 -8.01 -1.57 21.16
C LYS A 44 -6.94 -2.68 21.24
N PHE A 45 -7.31 -3.93 20.97
CA PHE A 45 -6.37 -5.05 21.00
C PHE A 45 -5.34 -4.93 19.85
N ILE A 46 -5.81 -4.61 18.66
CA ILE A 46 -4.95 -4.45 17.48
C ILE A 46 -4.01 -3.26 17.67
N LEU A 47 -4.53 -2.10 18.10
CA LEU A 47 -3.72 -0.92 18.38
C LEU A 47 -2.66 -1.17 19.46
N HIS A 48 -2.96 -1.98 20.48
CA HIS A 48 -1.98 -2.36 21.49
C HIS A 48 -0.84 -3.18 20.89
N ASN A 49 -1.15 -4.18 20.07
CA ASN A 49 -0.17 -5.03 19.42
C ASN A 49 0.72 -4.23 18.44
N GLU A 50 0.13 -3.35 17.65
CA GLU A 50 0.88 -2.48 16.74
C GLU A 50 1.77 -1.48 17.52
N LEU A 51 1.28 -0.88 18.60
CA LEU A 51 2.09 0.01 19.45
C LEU A 51 3.27 -0.73 20.09
N THR A 52 3.05 -1.95 20.57
CA THR A 52 4.13 -2.80 21.11
C THR A 52 5.17 -3.10 20.04
N PHE A 53 4.73 -3.45 18.84
CA PHE A 53 5.62 -3.67 17.71
C PHE A 53 6.47 -2.43 17.35
N ILE A 54 5.87 -1.25 17.37
CA ILE A 54 6.57 0.02 17.09
C ILE A 54 7.60 0.32 18.18
N GLU A 55 7.22 0.12 19.45
CA GLU A 55 8.07 0.36 20.62
C GLU A 55 9.27 -0.60 20.65
N ASP A 56 9.04 -1.90 20.45
CA ASP A 56 10.08 -2.94 20.43
C ASP A 56 11.14 -2.72 19.34
N ARG A 57 10.79 -1.95 18.29
CA ARG A 57 11.67 -1.66 17.14
C ARG A 57 12.12 -0.22 17.05
N HIS A 58 11.78 0.60 18.01
CA HIS A 58 12.15 2.00 18.05
C HIS A 58 11.74 2.77 16.80
N LEU A 59 10.51 2.53 16.31
CA LEU A 59 9.95 3.14 15.09
C LEU A 59 9.08 4.37 15.37
N GLU A 60 9.05 4.89 16.59
CA GLU A 60 8.18 6.00 17.02
C GLU A 60 8.39 7.23 16.13
N ASP A 61 9.65 7.59 15.85
CA ASP A 61 9.98 8.73 14.99
C ASP A 61 9.41 8.56 13.59
N TYR A 62 9.42 7.34 13.07
CA TYR A 62 8.90 7.05 11.73
C TYR A 62 7.42 7.39 11.61
N PHE A 63 6.61 6.94 12.60
CA PHE A 63 5.17 7.24 12.62
C PHE A 63 4.84 8.68 12.97
N LEU A 64 5.59 9.30 13.88
CA LEU A 64 5.42 10.71 14.24
C LEU A 64 5.75 11.64 13.07
N VAL A 65 6.83 11.39 12.36
CA VAL A 65 7.24 12.14 11.17
C VAL A 65 6.22 11.96 10.05
N ALA A 66 5.77 10.72 9.79
CA ALA A 66 4.74 10.44 8.80
C ALA A 66 3.43 11.16 9.11
N HIS A 67 2.95 11.05 10.35
CA HIS A 67 1.74 11.75 10.80
C HIS A 67 1.85 13.26 10.57
N ARG A 68 2.96 13.87 10.98
CA ARG A 68 3.17 15.32 10.82
C ARG A 68 3.19 15.72 9.35
N LEU A 69 3.95 15.00 8.52
CA LEU A 69 4.04 15.29 7.08
C LEU A 69 2.69 15.17 6.39
N VAL A 70 1.99 14.03 6.60
CA VAL A 70 0.70 13.78 5.94
C VAL A 70 -0.38 14.74 6.44
N SER A 71 -0.38 15.11 7.73
CA SER A 71 -1.34 16.08 8.26
C SER A 71 -1.19 17.45 7.60
N GLU A 72 0.04 17.94 7.45
CA GLU A 72 0.31 19.22 6.79
C GLU A 72 0.01 19.19 5.27
N LEU A 73 0.19 18.02 4.62
CA LEU A 73 -0.19 17.85 3.23
C LEU A 73 -1.72 17.83 3.05
N LYS A 74 -2.49 17.30 4.02
CA LYS A 74 -3.95 17.31 3.99
C LYS A 74 -4.52 18.72 4.08
N ASP A 75 -3.85 19.61 4.77
CA ASP A 75 -4.26 21.01 4.90
C ASP A 75 -3.95 21.83 3.62
N ASN A 76 -3.12 21.29 2.72
CA ASN A 76 -2.81 21.93 1.46
C ASN A 76 -3.83 21.53 0.38
N LYS A 77 -4.66 22.49 -0.05
CA LYS A 77 -5.71 22.26 -1.08
C LYS A 77 -5.18 21.89 -2.46
N GLU A 78 -3.89 22.13 -2.72
CA GLU A 78 -3.26 21.78 -3.98
C GLU A 78 -2.87 20.30 -4.05
N VAL A 79 -2.84 19.59 -2.91
CA VAL A 79 -2.43 18.20 -2.82
C VAL A 79 -3.65 17.30 -2.66
N LEU A 80 -3.83 16.37 -3.59
CA LEU A 80 -4.81 15.29 -3.42
C LEU A 80 -4.07 14.03 -2.95
N LEU A 81 -4.32 13.64 -1.69
CA LEU A 81 -3.75 12.43 -1.09
C LEU A 81 -4.61 11.21 -1.37
N GLY A 82 -3.96 10.10 -1.72
CA GLY A 82 -4.59 8.81 -1.92
C GLY A 82 -5.06 8.14 -0.61
N PRO A 83 -5.76 7.00 -0.75
CA PRO A 83 -6.25 6.24 0.40
C PRO A 83 -5.12 5.64 1.25
N GLY A 84 -3.94 5.55 0.70
CA GLY A 84 -2.79 4.80 1.15
C GLY A 84 -2.48 3.64 0.20
N TRP A 85 -1.27 3.08 0.28
CA TRP A 85 -0.81 2.03 -0.62
C TRP A 85 -0.04 0.94 0.12
N GLY A 86 -0.29 -0.32 -0.25
CA GLY A 86 0.42 -1.48 0.29
C GLY A 86 0.07 -1.78 1.75
N GLY A 87 0.97 -2.44 2.48
CA GLY A 87 0.73 -2.93 3.83
C GLY A 87 0.26 -1.90 4.85
N MET A 88 0.48 -0.61 4.58
CA MET A 88 0.05 0.48 5.46
C MET A 88 -1.47 0.61 5.60
N ILE A 89 -2.24 0.17 4.57
CA ILE A 89 -3.71 0.18 4.63
C ILE A 89 -4.24 -0.79 5.69
N SER A 90 -3.51 -1.86 5.99
CA SER A 90 -3.88 -2.80 7.05
C SER A 90 -3.51 -2.33 8.46
N SER A 91 -2.76 -1.23 8.60
CA SER A 91 -2.38 -0.67 9.89
C SER A 91 -3.46 0.22 10.49
N HIS A 92 -3.97 -0.16 11.65
CA HIS A 92 -4.91 0.68 12.41
C HIS A 92 -4.23 1.95 12.93
N ILE A 93 -2.96 1.88 13.30
CA ILE A 93 -2.20 3.06 13.74
C ILE A 93 -2.07 4.06 12.59
N CYS A 94 -1.78 3.60 11.36
CA CYS A 94 -1.72 4.51 10.23
C CYS A 94 -3.06 5.19 9.96
N TYR A 95 -4.15 4.45 10.10
CA TYR A 95 -5.49 5.00 9.93
C TYR A 95 -5.84 6.03 11.02
N VAL A 96 -5.70 5.67 12.29
CA VAL A 96 -6.06 6.60 13.40
C VAL A 96 -5.13 7.82 13.48
N LEU A 97 -3.89 7.71 12.99
CA LEU A 97 -3.00 8.85 12.81
C LEU A 97 -3.30 9.66 11.54
N GLY A 98 -4.23 9.20 10.71
CA GLY A 98 -4.54 9.82 9.44
C GLY A 98 -3.45 9.71 8.38
N ILE A 99 -2.51 8.79 8.53
CA ILE A 99 -1.48 8.49 7.52
C ILE A 99 -2.14 7.79 6.31
N THR A 100 -3.11 6.90 6.56
CA THR A 100 -4.00 6.35 5.55
C THR A 100 -5.43 6.87 5.74
N ASN A 101 -6.23 6.88 4.68
CA ASN A 101 -7.60 7.39 4.72
C ASN A 101 -8.65 6.26 4.78
N ILE A 102 -8.23 5.03 4.61
CA ILE A 102 -9.06 3.83 4.70
C ILE A 102 -8.44 2.85 5.70
N ASN A 103 -9.29 2.07 6.34
CA ASN A 103 -8.90 1.02 7.26
C ASN A 103 -9.36 -0.34 6.74
N MET A 104 -8.48 -1.32 6.81
CA MET A 104 -8.82 -2.72 6.65
C MET A 104 -8.83 -3.35 8.04
N HIS A 105 -9.89 -4.09 8.33
CA HIS A 105 -10.00 -4.85 9.59
C HIS A 105 -9.11 -6.11 9.65
N ASP A 106 -8.21 -6.30 8.67
CA ASP A 106 -7.26 -7.42 8.65
C ASP A 106 -6.07 -7.15 9.59
N ASP A 107 -5.54 -8.19 10.22
CA ASP A 107 -4.46 -8.08 11.19
C ASP A 107 -3.14 -7.61 10.52
N PRO A 108 -2.62 -6.42 10.88
CA PRO A 108 -1.42 -5.86 10.27
C PRO A 108 -0.14 -6.64 10.60
N ILE A 109 -0.14 -7.43 11.67
CA ILE A 109 1.00 -8.28 12.08
C ILE A 109 1.38 -9.24 10.94
N LEU A 110 0.44 -9.64 10.11
CA LEU A 110 0.70 -10.45 8.92
C LEU A 110 1.76 -9.85 8.01
N LEU A 111 1.77 -8.53 7.82
CA LEU A 111 2.67 -7.86 6.90
C LEU A 111 3.94 -7.33 7.58
N TRP A 112 3.89 -7.08 8.89
CA TRP A 112 5.01 -6.51 9.65
C TRP A 112 5.80 -7.56 10.44
N GLY A 113 5.28 -8.79 10.52
CA GLY A 113 5.73 -9.83 11.46
C GLY A 113 7.05 -10.52 11.15
N ASN A 114 7.75 -10.19 10.07
CA ASN A 114 8.95 -10.94 9.69
C ASN A 114 10.25 -10.52 10.42
N GLY A 115 10.19 -9.57 11.34
CA GLY A 115 11.32 -9.16 12.18
C GLY A 115 12.48 -8.44 11.46
N LYS A 116 12.55 -8.48 10.14
CA LYS A 116 13.64 -7.92 9.34
C LYS A 116 13.20 -6.81 8.39
N ILE A 117 11.91 -6.72 8.07
CA ILE A 117 11.41 -5.68 7.17
C ILE A 117 10.78 -4.59 8.02
N ASN A 118 11.32 -3.40 7.92
CA ASN A 118 10.67 -2.23 8.47
C ASN A 118 9.45 -1.88 7.61
N PRO A 119 8.37 -1.42 8.23
CA PRO A 119 7.22 -0.97 7.49
C PRO A 119 7.64 0.17 6.55
N THR A 120 7.20 0.09 5.30
CA THR A 120 7.42 1.19 4.35
C THR A 120 6.14 2.02 4.28
N ILE A 121 6.23 3.28 4.68
CA ILE A 121 5.11 4.21 4.55
C ILE A 121 5.12 4.79 3.13
N ASN A 122 4.02 4.54 2.42
CA ASN A 122 3.80 5.05 1.08
C ASN A 122 2.83 6.23 1.14
N ILE A 123 3.24 7.37 0.61
CA ILE A 123 2.43 8.59 0.49
C ILE A 123 2.03 8.70 -0.98
N GLU A 124 0.77 8.41 -1.26
CA GLU A 124 0.23 8.46 -2.62
C GLU A 124 -0.37 9.84 -2.88
N VAL A 125 0.05 10.49 -3.97
CA VAL A 125 -0.39 11.83 -4.36
C VAL A 125 -0.69 11.90 -5.86
N ASP A 126 -1.45 12.89 -6.27
CA ASP A 126 -1.54 13.24 -7.70
C ASP A 126 -0.18 13.67 -8.26
N GLU A 127 0.04 13.48 -9.56
CA GLU A 127 1.35 13.69 -10.20
C GLU A 127 1.83 15.13 -10.12
N GLU A 128 0.92 16.11 -10.21
CA GLU A 128 1.25 17.53 -10.13
C GLU A 128 1.74 17.93 -8.74
N SER A 129 1.32 17.22 -7.69
CA SER A 129 1.64 17.54 -6.29
C SER A 129 2.88 16.84 -5.75
N TYR A 130 3.54 16.01 -6.56
CA TYR A 130 4.70 15.23 -6.11
C TYR A 130 5.81 16.08 -5.49
N HIS A 131 6.18 17.20 -6.16
CA HIS A 131 7.19 18.12 -5.67
C HIS A 131 6.80 18.83 -4.37
N LEU A 132 5.50 19.04 -4.12
CA LEU A 132 4.99 19.69 -2.91
C LEU A 132 5.27 18.85 -1.66
N VAL A 133 5.31 17.51 -1.80
CA VAL A 133 5.65 16.60 -0.69
C VAL A 133 7.09 16.84 -0.22
N TYR A 134 8.04 16.98 -1.15
CA TYR A 134 9.45 17.28 -0.81
C TYR A 134 9.61 18.66 -0.22
N ASN A 135 8.97 19.65 -0.81
CA ASN A 135 9.03 21.03 -0.31
C ASN A 135 8.46 21.11 1.12
N LYS A 136 7.34 20.42 1.39
CA LYS A 136 6.76 20.35 2.72
C LYS A 136 7.67 19.60 3.70
N ALA A 137 8.30 18.52 3.28
CA ALA A 137 9.27 17.81 4.13
C ALA A 137 10.48 18.72 4.49
N ILE A 138 10.99 19.48 3.53
CA ILE A 138 12.08 20.44 3.77
C ILE A 138 11.65 21.55 4.73
N GLU A 139 10.45 22.10 4.55
CA GLU A 139 9.86 23.10 5.44
C GLU A 139 9.75 22.59 6.89
N LEU A 140 9.26 21.38 7.07
CA LEU A 140 8.97 20.81 8.40
C LEU A 140 10.22 20.32 9.13
N PHE A 141 11.17 19.74 8.41
CA PHE A 141 12.29 19.02 9.01
C PHE A 141 13.64 19.70 8.73
N GLY A 142 13.69 20.65 7.82
CA GLY A 142 14.88 21.41 7.44
C GLY A 142 15.68 20.75 6.30
N PHE A 143 16.23 21.57 5.42
CA PHE A 143 16.97 21.16 4.21
C PHE A 143 18.05 20.10 4.47
N LYS A 144 18.85 20.27 5.54
CA LYS A 144 19.94 19.33 5.89
C LYS A 144 19.47 17.94 6.31
N ASN A 145 18.19 17.79 6.62
CA ASN A 145 17.60 16.56 7.14
C ASN A 145 16.81 15.78 6.09
N VAL A 146 16.61 16.35 4.89
CA VAL A 146 15.78 15.76 3.84
C VAL A 146 16.61 15.52 2.59
N ALA A 147 16.51 14.33 2.00
CA ALA A 147 17.17 14.00 0.74
C ALA A 147 16.33 13.08 -0.14
N ARG A 148 16.66 13.06 -1.43
CA ARG A 148 16.18 12.03 -2.37
C ARG A 148 17.21 10.90 -2.50
N MET A 149 16.73 9.68 -2.74
CA MET A 149 17.59 8.53 -3.02
C MET A 149 17.66 8.30 -4.53
N PRO A 150 18.86 8.09 -5.13
CA PRO A 150 19.02 7.79 -6.54
C PRO A 150 18.60 6.37 -6.88
N VAL A 151 18.26 6.12 -8.14
CA VAL A 151 18.08 4.77 -8.70
C VAL A 151 19.40 4.32 -9.32
N MET A 152 19.95 3.23 -8.83
CA MET A 152 21.26 2.71 -9.27
C MET A 152 21.20 1.46 -10.17
N ASN A 153 20.04 1.05 -10.66
CA ASN A 153 19.98 -0.15 -11.47
C ASN A 153 19.77 0.19 -12.96
N GLU A 154 20.80 -0.05 -13.80
CA GLU A 154 20.72 0.16 -15.26
C GLU A 154 19.52 -0.53 -15.91
N LYS A 155 19.08 -1.68 -15.39
CA LYS A 155 17.86 -2.37 -15.86
C LYS A 155 16.57 -1.60 -15.56
N ASN A 156 16.58 -0.79 -14.52
CA ASN A 156 15.46 0.09 -14.12
C ASN A 156 15.55 1.47 -14.78
N ILE A 157 16.72 1.88 -15.29
CA ILE A 157 16.94 3.16 -15.97
C ILE A 157 16.01 3.33 -17.19
N LYS A 158 15.71 2.25 -17.91
CA LYS A 158 14.79 2.27 -19.06
C LYS A 158 13.31 2.41 -18.67
N LYS A 159 13.00 2.34 -17.38
CA LYS A 159 11.63 2.24 -16.85
C LYS A 159 11.18 3.43 -16.00
N HIS A 160 12.07 4.34 -15.63
CA HIS A 160 11.77 5.48 -14.79
C HIS A 160 12.10 6.79 -15.50
N GLU A 161 11.23 7.77 -15.36
CA GLU A 161 11.45 9.09 -15.92
C GLU A 161 12.76 9.68 -15.42
N PHE A 162 13.48 10.25 -16.34
CA PHE A 162 14.73 10.93 -16.14
C PHE A 162 14.50 12.26 -15.41
N ILE A 163 14.88 12.34 -14.15
CA ILE A 163 15.04 13.62 -13.48
C ILE A 163 16.47 14.09 -13.76
N GLY A 164 16.61 14.98 -14.72
CA GLY A 164 17.86 15.37 -15.39
C GLY A 164 18.90 16.09 -14.55
N THR A 165 19.32 15.51 -13.42
CA THR A 165 20.36 16.06 -12.55
C THR A 165 21.70 15.42 -12.86
N LYS A 166 22.76 16.24 -12.96
CA LYS A 166 24.14 15.75 -13.08
C LYS A 166 24.76 15.73 -11.69
N VAL A 167 25.13 14.54 -11.23
CA VAL A 167 26.01 14.36 -10.07
C VAL A 167 27.36 13.92 -10.60
N ASN A 168 28.44 14.60 -10.20
CA ASN A 168 29.81 14.35 -10.71
C ASN A 168 29.94 14.37 -12.24
N GLY A 169 29.08 15.11 -12.96
CA GLY A 169 29.07 15.15 -14.43
C GLY A 169 28.33 14.03 -15.11
N GLU A 170 27.90 13.01 -14.37
CA GLU A 170 27.10 11.89 -14.87
C GLU A 170 25.61 12.16 -14.63
N LYS A 171 24.78 11.65 -15.54
CA LYS A 171 23.32 11.71 -15.39
C LYS A 171 22.88 10.79 -14.27
N VAL A 172 22.30 11.34 -13.21
CA VAL A 172 21.77 10.56 -12.08
C VAL A 172 20.26 10.46 -12.20
N TYR A 173 19.77 9.25 -12.08
CA TYR A 173 18.35 8.96 -12.03
C TYR A 173 17.93 8.94 -10.56
N LEU A 174 17.15 9.93 -10.15
CA LEU A 174 16.57 9.94 -8.82
C LEU A 174 15.44 8.90 -8.77
N HIS A 175 15.40 8.09 -7.71
CA HIS A 175 14.24 7.25 -7.47
C HIS A 175 13.04 8.15 -7.22
N ALA A 176 12.11 8.21 -8.18
CA ALA A 176 10.98 9.11 -8.13
C ALA A 176 10.16 8.96 -6.84
N CYS A 177 10.25 7.80 -6.19
CA CYS A 177 9.47 7.45 -5.01
C CYS A 177 10.21 7.56 -3.67
N ALA A 178 11.53 7.84 -3.62
CA ALA A 178 12.26 7.75 -2.35
C ALA A 178 12.55 9.13 -1.74
N LEU A 179 11.89 9.40 -0.61
CA LEU A 179 12.14 10.52 0.29
C LEU A 179 12.82 9.99 1.55
N LEU A 180 13.98 10.50 1.89
CA LEU A 180 14.71 10.21 3.12
C LEU A 180 14.62 11.38 4.08
N ILE A 181 14.33 11.08 5.36
CA ILE A 181 14.35 12.07 6.45
C ILE A 181 15.26 11.54 7.56
N CYS A 182 16.33 12.27 7.86
CA CYS A 182 17.26 11.98 8.94
C CYS A 182 17.26 13.17 9.91
N LEU A 183 16.64 13.01 11.07
CA LEU A 183 16.40 14.11 12.02
C LEU A 183 17.68 14.72 12.59
N ASP A 184 18.79 13.99 12.51
CA ASP A 184 20.11 14.45 12.94
C ASP A 184 21.04 14.89 11.78
N GLY A 185 20.53 14.91 10.55
CA GLY A 185 21.21 15.35 9.33
C GLY A 185 21.60 14.21 8.39
N VAL A 186 21.23 14.33 7.10
CA VAL A 186 21.46 13.30 6.07
C VAL A 186 22.95 13.01 5.88
N LYS A 187 23.82 14.05 5.95
CA LYS A 187 25.28 13.93 5.79
C LYS A 187 25.97 13.07 6.84
N LYS A 188 25.30 12.74 7.95
CA LYS A 188 25.82 11.80 8.95
C LYS A 188 25.67 10.32 8.53
N HIS A 189 24.76 10.05 7.62
CA HIS A 189 24.39 8.70 7.24
C HIS A 189 24.76 8.38 5.79
N PHE A 190 24.85 9.41 4.94
CA PHE A 190 25.08 9.26 3.50
C PHE A 190 26.02 10.32 2.96
N ASP A 191 26.78 9.94 1.92
CA ASP A 191 27.43 10.92 1.04
C ASP A 191 26.37 11.54 0.14
N VAL A 192 26.24 12.86 0.19
CA VAL A 192 25.19 13.61 -0.50
C VAL A 192 25.75 14.77 -1.29
N GLU A 193 25.05 15.10 -2.37
CA GLU A 193 25.32 16.26 -3.21
C GLU A 193 24.08 17.15 -3.30
N GLU A 194 24.29 18.46 -3.45
CA GLU A 194 23.24 19.41 -3.76
C GLU A 194 23.02 19.43 -5.27
N VAL A 195 21.76 19.18 -5.67
CA VAL A 195 21.33 19.18 -7.06
C VAL A 195 20.06 20.01 -7.21
N ASN A 196 19.75 20.44 -8.43
CA ASN A 196 18.48 21.07 -8.70
C ASN A 196 17.46 20.00 -9.15
N ASP A 197 16.23 20.07 -8.64
CA ASP A 197 15.15 19.26 -9.13
C ASP A 197 14.63 19.79 -10.49
N GLU A 198 13.60 19.14 -11.01
CA GLU A 198 12.92 19.49 -12.28
C GLU A 198 12.33 20.91 -12.28
N ASN A 199 12.08 21.49 -11.10
CA ASN A 199 11.54 22.84 -10.91
C ASN A 199 12.63 23.87 -10.58
N GLY A 200 13.91 23.46 -10.60
CA GLY A 200 15.04 24.30 -10.25
C GLY A 200 15.26 24.51 -8.76
N ASN A 201 14.53 23.80 -7.87
CA ASN A 201 14.75 23.88 -6.43
C ASN A 201 15.96 23.07 -6.03
N LYS A 202 16.74 23.60 -5.07
CA LYS A 202 17.85 22.86 -4.49
C LYS A 202 17.35 21.73 -3.60
N ILE A 203 17.87 20.53 -3.83
CA ILE A 203 17.61 19.34 -3.03
C ILE A 203 18.91 18.62 -2.70
N LEU A 204 18.93 17.86 -1.61
CA LEU A 204 19.99 16.91 -1.33
C LEU A 204 19.69 15.59 -2.02
N CYS A 205 20.67 15.03 -2.71
CA CYS A 205 20.63 13.72 -3.32
C CYS A 205 21.70 12.82 -2.73
N VAL A 206 21.37 11.61 -2.34
CA VAL A 206 22.34 10.60 -1.92
C VAL A 206 23.09 10.11 -3.17
N ARG A 207 24.44 10.07 -3.12
CA ARG A 207 25.27 9.75 -4.30
C ARG A 207 25.16 8.32 -4.74
N GLU A 208 24.93 7.39 -3.79
CA GLU A 208 24.87 5.97 -4.07
C GLU A 208 23.58 5.38 -3.49
N PHE A 209 23.03 4.39 -4.18
CA PHE A 209 21.92 3.61 -3.63
C PHE A 209 22.42 2.76 -2.46
N VAL A 210 21.77 2.89 -1.31
CA VAL A 210 22.06 2.10 -0.11
C VAL A 210 20.86 1.25 0.23
N GLU A 211 21.03 -0.06 0.20
CA GLU A 211 19.97 -1.03 0.49
C GLU A 211 19.75 -1.22 2.00
N GLU A 212 20.86 -1.19 2.76
CA GLU A 212 20.84 -1.40 4.21
C GLU A 212 21.28 -0.15 4.96
N TYR A 213 20.44 0.33 5.87
CA TYR A 213 20.69 1.47 6.74
C TYR A 213 19.97 1.32 8.08
N ASP A 214 20.37 2.10 9.08
CA ASP A 214 19.70 2.13 10.39
C ASP A 214 18.31 2.81 10.27
N ASN A 215 17.29 2.02 10.18
CA ASN A 215 15.91 2.49 10.02
C ASN A 215 15.35 3.25 11.24
N THR A 216 16.06 3.26 12.36
CA THR A 216 15.70 4.09 13.52
C THR A 216 16.19 5.54 13.36
N LYS A 217 17.15 5.77 12.45
CA LYS A 217 17.75 7.09 12.19
C LYS A 217 17.44 7.62 10.79
N VAL A 218 17.30 6.69 9.83
CA VAL A 218 16.96 7.00 8.43
C VAL A 218 15.53 6.60 8.18
N LEU A 219 14.65 7.57 8.06
CA LEU A 219 13.22 7.38 7.81
C LEU A 219 12.99 7.47 6.31
N ARG A 220 12.72 6.33 5.67
CA ARG A 220 12.45 6.24 4.25
C ARG A 220 10.96 6.20 3.99
N PHE A 221 10.48 7.11 3.16
CA PHE A 221 9.12 7.15 2.64
C PHE A 221 9.13 6.95 1.13
N ASN A 222 8.14 6.23 0.61
CA ASN A 222 7.90 6.23 -0.82
C ASN A 222 6.81 7.26 -1.12
N VAL A 223 7.11 8.18 -2.02
CA VAL A 223 6.12 9.13 -2.53
C VAL A 223 5.69 8.63 -3.90
N LEU A 224 4.44 8.19 -4.00
CA LEU A 224 3.90 7.54 -5.19
C LEU A 224 3.03 8.53 -5.97
N GLN A 225 3.36 8.71 -7.24
CA GLN A 225 2.51 9.45 -8.18
C GLN A 225 1.36 8.54 -8.63
N SER A 226 0.15 9.07 -8.61
CA SER A 226 -1.05 8.32 -8.96
C SER A 226 -1.82 9.02 -10.08
N HIS A 227 -1.78 8.42 -11.25
CA HIS A 227 -2.55 8.90 -12.42
C HIS A 227 -4.06 8.93 -12.15
N ILE A 228 -4.56 7.97 -11.35
CA ILE A 228 -5.98 7.96 -10.95
C ILE A 228 -6.31 9.20 -10.10
N LEU A 229 -5.45 9.55 -9.14
CA LEU A 229 -5.63 10.77 -8.34
C LEU A 229 -5.54 12.03 -9.18
N THR A 230 -4.62 12.08 -10.13
CA THR A 230 -4.50 13.19 -11.08
C THR A 230 -5.80 13.38 -11.86
N ARG A 231 -6.37 12.31 -12.39
CA ARG A 231 -7.66 12.34 -13.10
C ARG A 231 -8.80 12.79 -12.18
N ILE A 232 -8.90 12.23 -10.98
CA ILE A 232 -9.89 12.64 -9.97
C ILE A 232 -9.76 14.14 -9.68
N LYS A 233 -8.56 14.64 -9.44
CA LYS A 233 -8.30 16.06 -9.16
C LYS A 233 -8.70 16.97 -10.33
N LYS A 234 -8.40 16.57 -11.57
CA LYS A 234 -8.84 17.32 -12.77
C LYS A 234 -10.36 17.42 -12.86
N ILE A 235 -11.08 16.31 -12.62
CA ILE A 235 -12.56 16.28 -12.61
C ILE A 235 -13.09 17.18 -11.49
N GLN A 236 -12.56 17.07 -10.27
CA GLN A 236 -12.97 17.92 -9.13
C GLN A 236 -12.77 19.41 -9.43
N LYS A 237 -11.59 19.78 -9.97
CA LYS A 237 -11.33 21.18 -10.39
C LYS A 237 -12.34 21.68 -11.43
N LEU A 238 -12.73 20.83 -12.39
CA LEU A 238 -13.72 21.19 -13.39
C LEU A 238 -15.11 21.38 -12.78
N LEU A 239 -15.49 20.49 -11.85
CA LEU A 239 -16.75 20.59 -11.11
C LEU A 239 -16.81 21.85 -10.24
N ASP A 240 -15.72 22.18 -9.52
CA ASP A 240 -15.60 23.41 -8.74
C ASP A 240 -15.78 24.66 -9.62
N ASN A 241 -15.13 24.69 -10.80
CA ASN A 241 -15.25 25.80 -11.76
C ASN A 241 -16.69 25.94 -12.30
N ASN A 242 -17.41 24.82 -12.40
CA ASN A 242 -18.81 24.79 -12.85
C ASN A 242 -19.80 25.04 -11.69
N GLY A 243 -19.32 25.24 -10.46
CA GLY A 243 -20.14 25.43 -9.27
C GLY A 243 -20.98 24.22 -8.88
N LYS A 244 -20.50 23.02 -9.20
CA LYS A 244 -21.18 21.74 -8.92
C LYS A 244 -20.65 21.12 -7.62
N ASP A 245 -21.54 20.73 -6.74
CA ASP A 245 -21.20 19.93 -5.57
C ASP A 245 -20.97 18.47 -5.96
N TYR A 246 -19.96 17.85 -5.38
CA TYR A 246 -19.62 16.44 -5.59
C TYR A 246 -19.33 15.70 -4.28
N PRO A 247 -19.49 14.37 -4.24
CA PRO A 247 -19.23 13.58 -3.03
C PRO A 247 -17.78 13.67 -2.62
N LYS A 248 -17.53 13.72 -1.32
CA LYS A 248 -16.15 13.67 -0.81
C LYS A 248 -15.57 12.27 -0.96
N MET A 249 -14.31 12.18 -1.36
CA MET A 249 -13.65 10.91 -1.65
C MET A 249 -13.63 9.94 -0.47
N TYR A 250 -13.54 10.43 0.77
CA TYR A 250 -13.43 9.61 1.98
C TYR A 250 -14.68 9.69 2.88
N GLU A 251 -15.85 9.71 2.31
CA GLU A 251 -17.11 9.61 3.07
C GLU A 251 -17.33 8.18 3.60
N LYS A 252 -17.83 8.08 4.84
CA LYS A 252 -17.92 6.79 5.56
C LYS A 252 -18.80 5.70 4.92
N ASN A 253 -19.64 5.99 3.95
CA ASN A 253 -20.63 5.05 3.40
C ASN A 253 -20.51 4.80 1.89
N ILE A 254 -19.41 5.18 1.25
CA ILE A 254 -19.17 4.96 -0.19
C ILE A 254 -19.36 3.49 -0.61
N TRP A 255 -19.11 2.55 0.29
CA TRP A 255 -19.09 1.12 0.02
C TRP A 255 -20.44 0.48 -0.32
N ASN A 256 -21.56 1.08 0.09
CA ASN A 256 -22.88 0.44 0.00
C ASN A 256 -23.78 0.97 -1.12
N GLU A 257 -23.51 2.14 -1.68
CA GLU A 257 -24.41 2.80 -2.62
C GLU A 257 -23.98 2.72 -4.09
N ASP A 258 -22.68 2.54 -4.34
CA ASP A 258 -22.11 2.70 -5.69
C ASP A 258 -21.96 1.39 -6.50
N TYR A 259 -22.43 0.25 -5.98
CA TYR A 259 -22.29 -1.03 -6.66
C TYR A 259 -23.11 -1.18 -7.93
N HIS A 260 -24.18 -0.40 -8.08
CA HIS A 260 -25.00 -0.46 -9.31
C HIS A 260 -24.19 -0.08 -10.54
N LEU A 261 -23.16 0.75 -10.40
CA LEU A 261 -22.27 1.15 -11.49
C LEU A 261 -21.59 -0.07 -12.10
N PHE A 262 -21.14 -0.97 -11.22
CA PHE A 262 -20.51 -2.22 -11.62
C PHE A 262 -21.51 -3.27 -12.10
N CYS A 263 -22.82 -3.12 -11.80
CA CYS A 263 -23.89 -3.99 -12.29
C CYS A 263 -24.24 -3.75 -13.76
N ASN A 264 -24.10 -2.52 -14.22
CA ASN A 264 -24.43 -2.12 -15.58
C ASN A 264 -23.34 -2.46 -16.59
N GLY A 265 -22.10 -2.59 -16.13
CA GLY A 265 -20.94 -2.92 -16.96
C GLY A 265 -20.39 -1.76 -17.76
N ASP A 266 -20.83 -0.52 -17.51
CA ASP A 266 -20.25 0.69 -18.10
C ASP A 266 -19.02 1.14 -17.27
N LEU A 267 -17.92 0.43 -17.47
CA LEU A 267 -16.68 0.60 -16.71
C LEU A 267 -15.50 1.05 -17.59
N ASP A 268 -15.78 1.57 -18.78
CA ASP A 268 -14.75 2.17 -19.63
C ASP A 268 -14.04 3.30 -18.89
N ASP A 269 -12.73 3.34 -19.02
CA ASP A 269 -11.85 4.30 -18.34
C ASP A 269 -11.85 4.22 -16.80
N ILE A 270 -12.40 3.12 -16.24
CA ILE A 270 -12.31 2.82 -14.81
C ILE A 270 -11.13 1.85 -14.57
N PRO A 271 -10.02 2.32 -13.97
CA PRO A 271 -8.80 1.52 -13.83
C PRO A 271 -9.03 0.17 -13.17
N GLY A 272 -8.52 -0.88 -13.81
CA GLY A 272 -8.68 -2.26 -13.37
C GLY A 272 -9.99 -2.93 -13.75
N PHE A 273 -10.88 -2.22 -14.47
CA PHE A 273 -12.16 -2.74 -14.96
C PHE A 273 -12.46 -2.34 -16.42
N ASP A 274 -11.55 -1.69 -17.11
CA ASP A 274 -11.69 -1.03 -18.41
C ASP A 274 -11.55 -1.93 -19.65
N GLY A 275 -11.46 -3.26 -19.46
CA GLY A 275 -11.45 -4.20 -20.59
C GLY A 275 -12.79 -4.91 -20.77
N ASP A 276 -13.22 -5.13 -22.01
CA ASP A 276 -14.52 -5.77 -22.34
C ASP A 276 -14.79 -7.06 -21.57
N ASN A 277 -13.80 -7.93 -21.49
CA ASN A 277 -13.91 -9.22 -20.78
C ASN A 277 -14.11 -9.02 -19.28
N ILE A 278 -13.35 -8.11 -18.66
CA ILE A 278 -13.44 -7.87 -17.21
C ILE A 278 -14.75 -7.15 -16.86
N GLN A 279 -15.27 -6.29 -17.71
CA GLN A 279 -16.57 -5.64 -17.50
C GLN A 279 -17.71 -6.68 -17.46
N GLU A 280 -17.74 -7.62 -18.43
CA GLU A 280 -18.73 -8.67 -18.45
C GLU A 280 -18.62 -9.61 -17.23
N ILE A 281 -17.41 -9.98 -16.86
CA ILE A 281 -17.13 -10.79 -15.66
C ILE A 281 -17.60 -10.05 -14.41
N THR A 282 -17.29 -8.75 -14.30
CA THR A 282 -17.70 -7.92 -13.17
C THR A 282 -19.20 -7.86 -13.03
N LYS A 283 -19.92 -7.60 -14.12
CA LYS A 283 -21.38 -7.60 -14.15
C LYS A 283 -21.98 -8.92 -13.65
N LYS A 284 -21.45 -10.06 -14.10
CA LYS A 284 -21.89 -11.39 -13.67
C LYS A 284 -21.59 -11.67 -12.20
N MET A 285 -20.37 -11.33 -11.75
CA MET A 285 -19.93 -11.56 -10.38
C MET A 285 -20.68 -10.69 -9.36
N ILE A 286 -20.92 -9.43 -9.68
CA ILE A 286 -21.66 -8.50 -8.81
C ILE A 286 -23.09 -8.97 -8.58
N GLN A 287 -23.73 -9.61 -9.57
CA GLN A 287 -25.08 -10.16 -9.45
C GLN A 287 -25.13 -11.50 -8.68
N SER A 288 -23.98 -12.15 -8.41
CA SER A 288 -23.96 -13.40 -7.69
C SER A 288 -24.32 -13.21 -6.20
N LYS A 289 -24.86 -14.26 -5.54
CA LYS A 289 -25.20 -14.21 -4.11
C LYS A 289 -24.07 -14.80 -3.26
N GLY A 290 -23.98 -14.39 -2.01
CA GLY A 290 -23.17 -15.07 -0.98
C GLY A 290 -21.98 -14.32 -0.42
N LEU A 291 -21.45 -13.30 -1.11
CA LEU A 291 -20.36 -12.45 -0.61
C LEU A 291 -20.78 -10.98 -0.65
N PRO A 292 -20.26 -10.14 0.23
CA PRO A 292 -20.36 -8.68 0.12
C PRO A 292 -19.86 -8.20 -1.25
N TYR A 293 -20.41 -7.11 -1.74
CA TYR A 293 -20.04 -6.58 -3.06
C TYR A 293 -18.55 -6.25 -3.16
N PHE A 294 -18.02 -5.58 -2.15
CA PHE A 294 -16.61 -5.20 -2.11
C PHE A 294 -15.67 -6.42 -2.24
N ASP A 295 -15.98 -7.50 -1.53
CA ASP A 295 -15.20 -8.73 -1.59
C ASP A 295 -15.23 -9.36 -2.99
N ARG A 296 -16.37 -9.24 -3.70
CA ARG A 296 -16.46 -9.69 -5.10
C ARG A 296 -15.56 -8.89 -6.02
N LEU A 297 -15.55 -7.57 -5.88
CA LEU A 297 -14.66 -6.70 -6.65
C LEU A 297 -13.18 -6.99 -6.34
N LEU A 298 -12.84 -7.23 -5.08
CA LEU A 298 -11.50 -7.68 -4.70
C LEU A 298 -11.13 -9.00 -5.37
N ILE A 299 -12.00 -10.00 -5.32
CA ILE A 299 -11.76 -11.30 -5.98
C ILE A 299 -11.49 -11.10 -7.47
N ILE A 300 -12.25 -10.24 -8.14
CA ILE A 300 -12.03 -9.91 -9.56
C ILE A 300 -10.64 -9.32 -9.76
N GLN A 301 -10.24 -8.36 -8.93
CA GLN A 301 -8.91 -7.75 -9.02
C GLN A 301 -7.78 -8.75 -8.75
N GLY A 302 -7.94 -9.63 -7.76
CA GLY A 302 -6.99 -10.70 -7.48
C GLY A 302 -6.83 -11.67 -8.67
N LEU A 303 -7.92 -12.14 -9.24
CA LEU A 303 -7.93 -13.02 -10.40
C LEU A 303 -7.39 -12.34 -11.66
N TYR A 304 -7.73 -11.07 -11.86
CA TYR A 304 -7.21 -10.28 -12.99
C TYR A 304 -5.69 -10.15 -12.92
N SER A 305 -5.14 -9.87 -11.75
CA SER A 305 -3.70 -9.74 -11.58
C SER A 305 -2.93 -11.05 -11.75
N LEU A 306 -3.60 -12.18 -11.55
CA LEU A 306 -3.05 -13.51 -11.79
C LEU A 306 -3.24 -13.97 -13.26
N GLY A 307 -3.91 -13.17 -14.10
CA GLY A 307 -4.27 -13.56 -15.46
C GLY A 307 -5.34 -14.64 -15.53
N GLU A 308 -6.11 -14.81 -14.45
CA GLU A 308 -7.06 -15.93 -14.27
C GLU A 308 -8.54 -15.51 -14.43
N CYS A 309 -8.82 -14.28 -14.86
CA CYS A 309 -10.20 -13.80 -15.02
C CYS A 309 -11.03 -14.58 -16.03
N ASP A 310 -10.40 -15.11 -17.09
CA ASP A 310 -11.09 -15.85 -18.13
C ASP A 310 -11.87 -17.09 -17.64
N PHE A 311 -11.44 -17.64 -16.50
CA PHE A 311 -12.16 -18.75 -15.88
C PHE A 311 -13.55 -18.36 -15.39
N LEU A 312 -13.80 -17.08 -15.11
CA LEU A 312 -15.10 -16.59 -14.64
C LEU A 312 -16.11 -16.37 -15.80
N SER A 313 -15.65 -16.31 -17.04
CA SER A 313 -16.50 -16.06 -18.21
C SER A 313 -17.50 -17.19 -18.49
N ASN A 314 -17.22 -18.43 -18.03
CA ASN A 314 -17.99 -19.60 -18.33
C ASN A 314 -18.19 -20.47 -17.09
N LYS A 315 -19.45 -20.91 -16.82
CA LYS A 315 -19.81 -21.76 -15.67
C LYS A 315 -18.98 -23.04 -15.55
N LYS A 316 -18.70 -23.71 -16.70
CA LYS A 316 -17.90 -24.94 -16.72
C LYS A 316 -16.46 -24.65 -16.30
N LYS A 317 -15.84 -23.65 -16.92
CA LYS A 317 -14.49 -23.19 -16.54
C LYS A 317 -14.42 -22.76 -15.08
N THR A 318 -15.42 -22.03 -14.59
CA THR A 318 -15.52 -21.65 -13.16
C THR A 318 -15.57 -22.86 -12.25
N ALA A 319 -16.33 -23.90 -12.62
CA ALA A 319 -16.42 -25.13 -11.83
C ALA A 319 -15.10 -25.92 -11.83
N GLU A 320 -14.43 -26.02 -12.96
CA GLU A 320 -13.10 -26.64 -13.09
C GLU A 320 -12.05 -25.88 -12.28
N TYR A 321 -12.07 -24.54 -12.36
CA TYR A 321 -11.21 -23.67 -11.59
C TYR A 321 -11.41 -23.84 -10.09
N LYS A 322 -12.67 -23.78 -9.62
CA LYS A 322 -12.99 -24.03 -8.21
C LYS A 322 -12.53 -25.41 -7.76
N LYS A 323 -12.71 -26.44 -8.57
CA LYS A 323 -12.22 -27.78 -8.27
C LYS A 323 -10.71 -27.83 -8.14
N LYS A 324 -9.96 -27.09 -8.97
CA LYS A 324 -8.50 -27.02 -8.92
C LYS A 324 -7.97 -26.25 -7.70
N TYR A 325 -8.59 -25.12 -7.37
CA TYR A 325 -8.05 -24.17 -6.37
C TYR A 325 -8.88 -24.07 -5.09
N GLN A 326 -10.06 -24.69 -5.01
CA GLN A 326 -10.86 -24.67 -3.80
C GLN A 326 -10.13 -25.46 -2.70
N LEU A 327 -9.72 -24.74 -1.68
CA LEU A 327 -9.10 -25.32 -0.50
C LEU A 327 -10.24 -25.88 0.37
N PHE A 328 -10.49 -27.15 0.34
CA PHE A 328 -11.44 -27.88 1.20
C PHE A 328 -12.88 -27.35 1.29
N PRO A 329 -13.88 -28.23 1.44
CA PRO A 329 -15.28 -27.84 1.57
C PRO A 329 -15.58 -26.93 2.76
N PHE A 330 -14.72 -26.94 3.79
CA PHE A 330 -14.90 -26.15 5.00
C PHE A 330 -14.29 -24.73 4.91
N ILE A 331 -13.41 -24.43 3.96
CA ILE A 331 -12.89 -23.08 3.75
C ILE A 331 -13.81 -22.31 2.79
N LYS A 332 -15.04 -22.08 3.25
CA LYS A 332 -16.04 -21.33 2.46
C LYS A 332 -15.63 -19.88 2.16
N LEU A 333 -14.68 -19.34 2.93
CA LEU A 333 -14.21 -17.96 2.78
C LEU A 333 -13.24 -17.76 1.62
N LEU A 334 -12.66 -18.85 1.08
CA LEU A 334 -11.71 -18.82 -0.04
C LEU A 334 -12.22 -19.62 -1.24
N PRO A 335 -13.37 -19.25 -1.84
CA PRO A 335 -14.01 -20.03 -2.89
C PRO A 335 -13.19 -20.13 -4.19
N TYR A 336 -12.19 -19.26 -4.34
CA TYR A 336 -11.28 -19.22 -5.48
C TYR A 336 -9.81 -19.57 -5.08
N GLY A 337 -9.65 -20.18 -3.90
CA GLY A 337 -8.35 -20.51 -3.33
C GLY A 337 -7.61 -19.28 -2.79
N ILE A 338 -6.28 -19.41 -2.65
CA ILE A 338 -5.43 -18.35 -2.14
C ILE A 338 -5.18 -17.31 -3.25
N LEU A 339 -5.72 -16.13 -3.10
CA LEU A 339 -5.57 -15.02 -4.05
C LEU A 339 -4.56 -13.97 -3.58
N TYR A 340 -4.33 -13.87 -2.27
CA TYR A 340 -3.54 -12.82 -1.65
C TYR A 340 -2.50 -13.38 -0.67
N ALA A 341 -1.49 -12.60 -0.38
CA ALA A 341 -0.47 -12.96 0.61
C ALA A 341 -1.06 -13.19 2.00
N GLU A 342 -2.07 -12.43 2.37
CA GLU A 342 -2.81 -12.57 3.63
C GLU A 342 -3.55 -13.91 3.68
N ASP A 343 -4.19 -14.33 2.59
CA ASP A 343 -4.87 -15.64 2.53
C ASP A 343 -3.86 -16.77 2.75
N ALA A 344 -2.69 -16.66 2.10
CA ALA A 344 -1.59 -17.62 2.27
C ALA A 344 -1.06 -17.64 3.71
N ALA A 345 -0.87 -16.45 4.31
CA ALA A 345 -0.38 -16.33 5.67
C ALA A 345 -1.38 -16.94 6.69
N TRP A 346 -2.66 -16.59 6.57
CA TRP A 346 -3.71 -17.15 7.41
C TRP A 346 -3.84 -18.66 7.26
N PHE A 347 -3.74 -19.18 6.05
CA PHE A 347 -3.76 -20.61 5.83
C PHE A 347 -2.57 -21.32 6.50
N VAL A 348 -1.36 -20.85 6.20
CA VAL A 348 -0.11 -21.48 6.69
C VAL A 348 0.03 -21.35 8.21
N HIS A 349 -0.31 -20.19 8.78
CA HIS A 349 -0.24 -19.97 10.24
C HIS A 349 -1.44 -20.56 10.97
N GLY A 350 -2.66 -20.14 10.58
CA GLY A 350 -3.88 -20.42 11.34
C GLY A 350 -4.37 -21.85 11.18
N TRP A 351 -4.22 -22.45 10.01
CA TRP A 351 -4.74 -23.80 9.73
C TRP A 351 -3.66 -24.87 9.81
N ILE A 352 -2.47 -24.59 9.27
CA ILE A 352 -1.36 -25.56 9.30
C ILE A 352 -0.62 -25.49 10.63
N GLY A 353 -0.63 -24.36 11.32
CA GLY A 353 -0.02 -24.18 12.64
C GLY A 353 1.47 -23.81 12.59
N LEU A 354 2.00 -23.33 11.48
CA LEU A 354 3.35 -22.81 11.44
C LEU A 354 3.47 -21.55 12.31
N THR A 355 4.62 -21.37 12.95
CA THR A 355 4.91 -20.09 13.63
C THR A 355 4.93 -18.93 12.65
N TRP A 356 4.65 -17.71 13.08
CA TRP A 356 4.73 -16.52 12.25
C TRP A 356 6.06 -16.39 11.51
N LYS A 357 7.17 -16.70 12.19
CA LYS A 357 8.51 -16.69 11.56
C LYS A 357 8.60 -17.67 10.38
N GLN A 358 8.09 -18.88 10.55
CA GLN A 358 8.08 -19.90 9.48
C GLN A 358 7.12 -19.51 8.36
N THR A 359 5.93 -18.99 8.69
CA THR A 359 4.95 -18.49 7.73
C THR A 359 5.57 -17.42 6.84
N TRP A 360 6.26 -16.44 7.42
CA TRP A 360 6.97 -15.42 6.67
C TRP A 360 8.08 -15.97 5.78
N GLN A 361 8.82 -16.96 6.23
CA GLN A 361 9.82 -17.64 5.40
C GLN A 361 9.15 -18.33 4.19
N VAL A 362 8.02 -18.99 4.38
CA VAL A 362 7.24 -19.57 3.28
C VAL A 362 6.85 -18.49 2.28
N LEU A 363 6.23 -17.38 2.75
CA LEU A 363 5.82 -16.27 1.88
C LEU A 363 7.01 -15.66 1.12
N GLN A 364 8.17 -15.50 1.74
CA GLN A 364 9.36 -14.99 1.06
C GLN A 364 9.81 -15.92 -0.09
N PHE A 365 9.76 -17.24 0.11
CA PHE A 365 10.06 -18.18 -0.96
C PHE A 365 9.01 -18.13 -2.08
N VAL A 366 7.73 -18.00 -1.71
CA VAL A 366 6.64 -17.81 -2.68
C VAL A 366 6.88 -16.54 -3.50
N PHE A 367 7.11 -15.39 -2.87
CA PHE A 367 7.35 -14.12 -3.57
C PHE A 367 8.56 -14.15 -4.49
N LYS A 368 9.61 -14.88 -4.11
CA LYS A 368 10.84 -15.03 -4.91
C LYS A 368 10.78 -16.17 -5.91
N LYS A 369 9.68 -16.92 -5.98
CA LYS A 369 9.52 -18.14 -6.80
C LYS A 369 10.61 -19.19 -6.54
N LYS A 370 11.03 -19.36 -5.28
CA LYS A 370 12.15 -20.23 -4.89
C LYS A 370 11.65 -21.50 -4.18
N GLU A 371 10.80 -22.27 -4.81
CA GLU A 371 10.25 -23.51 -4.22
C GLU A 371 11.34 -24.52 -3.83
N SER A 372 12.37 -24.68 -4.67
CA SER A 372 13.48 -25.59 -4.40
C SER A 372 14.25 -25.28 -3.11
N GLU A 373 14.33 -24.00 -2.72
CA GLU A 373 14.98 -23.56 -1.49
C GLU A 373 14.09 -23.78 -0.26
N ALA A 374 12.79 -23.93 -0.44
CA ALA A 374 11.78 -24.09 0.64
C ALA A 374 11.65 -25.52 1.18
N GLY A 375 12.47 -26.49 0.71
CA GLY A 375 12.29 -27.91 1.01
C GLY A 375 12.28 -28.29 2.49
N LYS A 376 13.04 -27.58 3.35
CA LYS A 376 13.00 -27.79 4.79
C LYS A 376 11.67 -27.34 5.41
N LEU A 377 11.15 -26.19 4.95
CA LEU A 377 9.86 -25.66 5.39
C LEU A 377 8.69 -26.50 4.88
N LYS A 378 8.77 -27.01 3.65
CA LYS A 378 7.78 -27.95 3.10
C LYS A 378 7.62 -29.19 3.99
N LYS A 379 8.71 -29.75 4.49
CA LYS A 379 8.66 -30.89 5.43
C LYS A 379 7.95 -30.55 6.74
N ILE A 380 8.26 -29.39 7.31
CA ILE A 380 7.61 -28.91 8.56
C ILE A 380 6.12 -28.67 8.30
N TYR A 381 5.80 -27.99 7.20
CA TYR A 381 4.42 -27.71 6.76
C TYR A 381 3.59 -28.99 6.59
N LEU A 382 4.12 -30.00 5.88
CA LEU A 382 3.44 -31.27 5.68
C LEU A 382 3.20 -31.98 7.01
N ARG A 383 4.23 -32.07 7.87
CA ARG A 383 4.11 -32.74 9.16
C ARG A 383 3.04 -32.07 10.03
N GLN A 384 3.11 -30.75 10.23
CA GLN A 384 2.14 -30.04 11.07
C GLN A 384 0.71 -30.09 10.49
N GLY A 385 0.60 -30.01 9.16
CA GLY A 385 -0.70 -30.13 8.52
C GLY A 385 -1.32 -31.52 8.71
N ILE A 386 -0.53 -32.60 8.62
CA ILE A 386 -0.98 -33.97 8.91
C ILE A 386 -1.39 -34.11 10.38
N ASP A 387 -0.57 -33.58 11.30
CA ASP A 387 -0.87 -33.58 12.75
C ASP A 387 -2.18 -32.81 13.05
N ASN A 388 -2.53 -31.80 12.24
CA ASN A 388 -3.79 -31.05 12.30
C ASN A 388 -4.94 -31.67 11.50
N GLY A 389 -4.79 -32.88 10.97
CA GLY A 389 -5.85 -33.67 10.36
C GLY A 389 -6.03 -33.48 8.85
N PHE A 390 -5.11 -32.81 8.18
CA PHE A 390 -5.12 -32.69 6.72
C PHE A 390 -4.54 -33.93 6.04
N LYS A 391 -5.01 -34.26 4.84
CA LYS A 391 -4.41 -35.33 4.03
C LYS A 391 -3.15 -34.80 3.33
N GLU A 392 -2.11 -35.63 3.25
CA GLU A 392 -0.85 -35.26 2.61
C GLU A 392 -1.04 -34.78 1.16
N ALA A 393 -1.86 -35.49 0.37
CA ALA A 393 -2.13 -35.10 -1.02
C ALA A 393 -2.78 -33.71 -1.14
N GLU A 394 -3.63 -33.33 -0.18
CA GLU A 394 -4.24 -32.00 -0.12
C GLU A 394 -3.21 -30.93 0.21
N LEU A 395 -2.34 -31.20 1.18
CA LEU A 395 -1.25 -30.31 1.57
C LEU A 395 -0.25 -30.07 0.45
N VAL A 396 0.12 -31.13 -0.27
CA VAL A 396 1.01 -31.04 -1.44
C VAL A 396 0.38 -30.17 -2.52
N HIS A 397 -0.88 -30.40 -2.85
CA HIS A 397 -1.61 -29.61 -3.85
C HIS A 397 -1.69 -28.12 -3.48
N ILE A 398 -1.94 -27.80 -2.21
CA ILE A 398 -1.99 -26.40 -1.76
C ILE A 398 -0.60 -25.79 -1.83
N TRP A 399 0.44 -26.50 -1.39
CA TRP A 399 1.80 -26.02 -1.49
C TRP A 399 2.19 -25.66 -2.93
N GLU A 400 1.91 -26.54 -3.88
CA GLU A 400 2.15 -26.30 -5.29
C GLU A 400 1.36 -25.09 -5.80
N SER A 401 0.09 -24.96 -5.41
CA SER A 401 -0.74 -23.81 -5.80
C SER A 401 -0.22 -22.47 -5.30
N LEU A 402 0.44 -22.43 -4.13
CA LEU A 402 1.09 -21.21 -3.62
C LEU A 402 2.19 -20.70 -4.55
N PHE A 403 2.96 -21.60 -5.14
CA PHE A 403 4.06 -21.25 -6.04
C PHE A 403 3.61 -21.08 -7.49
N GLU A 404 2.55 -21.76 -7.93
CA GLU A 404 1.94 -21.53 -9.25
C GLU A 404 1.34 -20.12 -9.35
N ARG A 405 0.68 -19.63 -8.30
CA ARG A 405 -0.02 -18.34 -8.25
C ARG A 405 0.88 -17.18 -7.85
N THR A 406 2.09 -17.17 -8.34
CA THR A 406 3.01 -16.05 -8.04
C THR A 406 3.06 -15.06 -9.22
N PRO A 407 3.19 -13.75 -8.91
CA PRO A 407 3.40 -13.16 -7.59
C PRO A 407 2.09 -12.94 -6.81
N LEU A 408 1.95 -13.57 -5.64
CA LEU A 408 0.90 -13.20 -4.71
C LEU A 408 1.20 -11.81 -4.14
N ARG A 409 0.27 -10.88 -4.32
CA ARG A 409 0.37 -9.53 -3.71
C ARG A 409 -0.45 -9.45 -2.44
N SER A 410 -0.16 -8.46 -1.61
CA SER A 410 -1.01 -8.22 -0.46
C SER A 410 -2.38 -7.68 -0.90
N LYS A 411 -3.42 -8.06 -0.19
CA LYS A 411 -4.80 -7.59 -0.38
C LYS A 411 -4.89 -6.06 -0.27
N SER A 412 -4.11 -5.49 0.63
CA SER A 412 -3.98 -4.05 0.82
C SER A 412 -3.52 -3.29 -0.44
N HIS A 413 -2.77 -3.92 -1.34
CA HIS A 413 -2.42 -3.33 -2.63
C HIS A 413 -3.64 -3.07 -3.53
N TYR A 414 -4.61 -3.99 -3.50
CA TYR A 414 -5.81 -3.87 -4.33
C TYR A 414 -6.85 -2.95 -3.73
N ILE A 415 -6.96 -2.92 -2.40
CA ILE A 415 -7.99 -2.16 -1.70
C ILE A 415 -7.87 -0.67 -1.95
N GLY A 416 -6.67 -0.09 -1.83
CA GLY A 416 -6.48 1.33 -2.11
C GLY A 416 -6.87 1.70 -3.54
N ARG A 417 -6.41 0.89 -4.49
CA ARG A 417 -6.72 1.10 -5.92
C ARG A 417 -8.20 0.89 -6.22
N LEU A 418 -8.80 -0.16 -5.67
CA LEU A 418 -10.23 -0.43 -5.83
C LEU A 418 -11.07 0.73 -5.28
N TYR A 419 -10.66 1.28 -4.16
CA TYR A 419 -11.30 2.45 -3.57
C TYR A 419 -11.33 3.63 -4.55
N LEU A 420 -10.19 3.96 -5.15
CA LEU A 420 -10.09 5.03 -6.13
C LEU A 420 -10.93 4.73 -7.39
N SER A 421 -10.93 3.47 -7.84
CA SER A 421 -11.74 3.05 -9.00
C SER A 421 -13.24 3.17 -8.75
N ILE A 422 -13.71 2.82 -7.53
CA ILE A 422 -15.12 2.98 -7.13
C ILE A 422 -15.47 4.48 -7.11
N TYR A 423 -14.61 5.30 -6.52
CA TYR A 423 -14.87 6.74 -6.46
C TYR A 423 -14.88 7.38 -7.86
N LEU A 424 -13.96 6.97 -8.73
CA LEU A 424 -13.91 7.45 -10.12
C LEU A 424 -15.17 7.01 -10.91
N ALA A 425 -15.65 5.76 -10.71
CA ALA A 425 -16.89 5.29 -11.31
C ALA A 425 -18.10 6.11 -10.83
N ARG A 426 -18.11 6.52 -9.56
CA ARG A 426 -19.14 7.40 -9.00
C ARG A 426 -19.13 8.77 -9.69
N LEU A 427 -17.95 9.37 -9.87
CA LEU A 427 -17.83 10.63 -10.59
C LEU A 427 -18.29 10.49 -12.05
N LYS A 428 -17.93 9.40 -12.74
CA LYS A 428 -18.41 9.10 -14.10
C LYS A 428 -19.92 9.06 -14.18
N HIS A 429 -20.57 8.39 -13.22
CA HIS A 429 -22.01 8.25 -13.19
C HIS A 429 -22.75 9.57 -12.88
N GLN A 430 -22.26 10.33 -11.91
CA GLN A 430 -22.91 11.56 -11.50
C GLN A 430 -22.62 12.76 -12.42
N PHE A 431 -21.46 12.76 -13.07
CA PHE A 431 -20.96 13.85 -13.88
C PHE A 431 -20.37 13.34 -15.21
N PRO A 432 -21.18 12.68 -16.06
CA PRO A 432 -20.68 12.00 -17.26
C PRO A 432 -20.04 12.95 -18.27
N GLU A 433 -20.52 14.19 -18.37
CA GLU A 433 -19.98 15.18 -19.31
C GLU A 433 -18.58 15.66 -18.89
N GLU A 434 -18.40 16.03 -17.61
CA GLU A 434 -17.12 16.45 -17.09
C GLU A 434 -16.10 15.30 -17.07
N PHE A 435 -16.56 14.08 -16.76
CA PHE A 435 -15.74 12.89 -16.85
C PHE A 435 -15.22 12.68 -18.28
N LYS A 436 -16.11 12.72 -19.27
CA LYS A 436 -15.78 12.56 -20.68
C LYS A 436 -14.81 13.64 -21.17
N GLU A 437 -15.04 14.90 -20.79
CA GLU A 437 -14.16 16.02 -21.16
C GLU A 437 -12.71 15.78 -20.69
N ILE A 438 -12.53 15.34 -19.44
CA ILE A 438 -11.20 15.05 -18.88
C ILE A 438 -10.56 13.85 -19.57
N ILE A 439 -11.31 12.75 -19.81
CA ILE A 439 -10.79 11.58 -20.52
C ILE A 439 -10.33 11.92 -21.93
N GLU A 440 -11.13 12.69 -22.68
CA GLU A 440 -10.76 13.11 -24.03
C GLU A 440 -9.54 14.05 -24.04
N LYS A 441 -9.37 14.85 -22.98
CA LYS A 441 -8.19 15.70 -22.82
C LYS A 441 -6.96 14.84 -22.51
N ASP A 442 -7.05 13.90 -21.53
CA ASP A 442 -5.96 13.00 -21.18
C ASP A 442 -5.49 12.20 -22.42
N ARG A 443 -6.41 11.64 -23.21
CA ARG A 443 -6.09 10.91 -24.45
C ARG A 443 -5.41 11.78 -25.53
N ARG A 444 -5.75 13.06 -25.61
CA ARG A 444 -5.08 14.00 -26.54
C ARG A 444 -3.66 14.31 -26.07
N ASP A 445 -3.50 14.51 -24.78
CA ASP A 445 -2.19 14.80 -24.17
C ASP A 445 -1.26 13.58 -24.28
N GLU A 446 -1.79 12.37 -24.06
CA GLU A 446 -1.04 11.10 -24.22
C GLU A 446 -0.69 10.81 -25.69
N GLY A 447 -1.59 11.09 -26.67
CA GLY A 447 -1.35 10.90 -28.09
C GLY A 447 -0.34 11.90 -28.69
N ALA A 448 -0.06 13.01 -28.00
CA ALA A 448 0.99 13.94 -28.39
C ALA A 448 2.38 13.47 -27.93
N ASP A 449 2.45 12.54 -26.95
CA ASP A 449 3.68 12.00 -26.34
C ASP A 449 4.01 10.55 -26.81
N GLU A 450 3.52 10.09 -27.97
CA GLU A 450 3.66 8.70 -28.47
C GLU A 450 5.09 8.24 -28.79
N GLU A 451 6.10 8.83 -28.18
CA GLU A 451 7.43 8.22 -28.08
C GLU A 451 7.71 7.77 -26.63
N GLY A 452 7.04 6.70 -26.18
CA GLY A 452 7.61 5.81 -25.16
C GLY A 452 7.18 5.94 -23.72
N LYS A 453 5.94 6.26 -23.36
CA LYS A 453 5.44 6.11 -21.99
C LYS A 453 4.63 4.84 -21.77
N GLU A 454 5.30 3.73 -21.46
CA GLU A 454 4.65 2.64 -20.72
C GLU A 454 4.32 3.15 -19.30
N VAL A 455 3.03 3.38 -19.02
CA VAL A 455 2.55 3.76 -17.68
C VAL A 455 2.86 2.64 -16.71
N TYR A 456 3.88 2.84 -15.87
CA TYR A 456 4.21 1.92 -14.79
C TYR A 456 3.21 2.09 -13.65
N TYR A 457 2.26 1.19 -13.61
CA TYR A 457 1.60 0.84 -12.34
C TYR A 457 2.64 0.14 -11.48
N GLY A 458 3.20 0.85 -10.51
CA GLY A 458 4.26 0.36 -9.64
C GLY A 458 3.96 -1.04 -9.10
N LEU A 459 4.84 -1.97 -9.46
CA LEU A 459 4.88 -3.36 -8.99
C LEU A 459 5.38 -3.43 -7.55
#